data_b9895b787445e0a4a7a1e31f323a96f0
#
_entry.id   b9895b787445e0a4a7a1e31f323a96f0
#
_cell.length_a   1.000
_cell.length_b   1.000
_cell.length_c   1.000
_cell.angle_alpha   90.00
_cell.angle_beta   90.00
_cell.angle_gamma   90.00
#
_symmetry.space_group_name_H-M   'P 1'
#
loop_
_entity.id
_entity.type
_entity.pdbx_description
1 polymer ?
#
loop_
_entity_poly.entity_id
_entity_poly.type
_entity_poly.pdbx_seq_one_letter_code
_entity_poly.pdbx_strand_id
1 'polypeptide(L)'
;QTLINEYQQKRILAWLEPEKYAQTVAYQQTNAMMAIGSGQLWGKGLNNTMLSVKNGNFVSEPETDFIFTIVGEEMGFAGGCTVVILLFLITLECLNVARKAKDLAGTCIASGMAALVGFQSFVNIAVATGMLPNTGVPLPFVSYGLTSLVSLYIGMGIVLNIRLQCVRKYNN
;
A
#
# COMPACT_ATOMS: atom_id res chain seq x y z
N GLN A 1 -1.47 18.17 -28.32
CA GLN A 1 -1.95 16.91 -27.72
C GLN A 1 -1.35 16.81 -26.34
N THR A 2 -2.15 17.10 -25.30
CA THR A 2 -1.72 16.92 -23.92
C THR A 2 -1.65 15.42 -23.65
N LEU A 3 -0.43 14.90 -23.41
CA LEU A 3 -0.12 13.49 -23.11
C LEU A 3 -0.77 12.99 -21.79
N ILE A 4 -1.31 13.90 -20.99
CA ILE A 4 -1.88 13.62 -19.68
C ILE A 4 -3.38 13.96 -19.72
N ASN A 5 -4.21 13.02 -19.32
CA ASN A 5 -5.67 13.17 -19.28
C ASN A 5 -6.05 14.30 -18.30
N GLU A 6 -7.09 15.09 -18.58
CA GLU A 6 -7.56 16.20 -17.73
C GLU A 6 -7.79 15.79 -16.27
N TYR A 7 -8.20 14.55 -16.06
CA TYR A 7 -8.41 13.99 -14.73
C TYR A 7 -7.07 13.82 -13.96
N GLN A 8 -6.01 13.38 -14.64
CA GLN A 8 -4.69 13.25 -14.04
C GLN A 8 -4.04 14.60 -13.77
N GLN A 9 -4.24 15.58 -14.66
CA GLN A 9 -3.77 16.94 -14.43
C GLN A 9 -4.41 17.56 -13.19
N LYS A 10 -5.73 17.38 -12.99
CA LYS A 10 -6.44 17.87 -11.80
C LYS A 10 -5.90 17.25 -10.51
N ARG A 11 -5.52 15.98 -10.52
CA ARG A 11 -4.92 15.32 -9.33
C ARG A 11 -3.54 15.89 -8.98
N ILE A 12 -2.71 16.16 -9.99
CA ILE A 12 -1.39 16.77 -9.79
C ILE A 12 -1.52 18.22 -9.31
N LEU A 13 -2.43 19.00 -9.91
CA LEU A 13 -2.71 20.37 -9.49
C LEU A 13 -3.28 20.43 -8.06
N ALA A 14 -4.17 19.51 -7.71
CA ALA A 14 -4.73 19.41 -6.36
C ALA A 14 -3.66 19.04 -5.31
N TRP A 15 -2.64 18.29 -5.69
CA TRP A 15 -1.52 17.98 -4.82
C TRP A 15 -0.55 19.16 -4.65
N LEU A 16 -0.31 19.96 -5.72
CA LEU A 16 0.57 21.13 -5.69
C LEU A 16 -0.06 22.33 -4.99
N GLU A 17 -1.39 22.52 -5.16
CA GLU A 17 -2.14 23.66 -4.60
C GLU A 17 -3.38 23.15 -3.82
N PRO A 18 -3.19 22.47 -2.67
CA PRO A 18 -4.28 21.83 -1.93
C PRO A 18 -5.34 22.83 -1.46
N GLU A 19 -4.97 24.08 -1.20
CA GLU A 19 -5.91 25.12 -0.74
C GLU A 19 -6.96 25.49 -1.79
N LYS A 20 -6.59 25.51 -3.08
CA LYS A 20 -7.52 25.82 -4.17
C LYS A 20 -8.50 24.68 -4.48
N TYR A 21 -8.08 23.45 -4.21
CA TYR A 21 -8.86 22.23 -4.51
C TYR A 21 -9.36 21.53 -3.25
N ALA A 22 -9.38 22.24 -2.12
CA ALA A 22 -9.70 21.70 -0.79
C ALA A 22 -11.09 21.05 -0.68
N GLN A 23 -12.03 21.40 -1.58
CA GLN A 23 -13.39 20.83 -1.59
C GLN A 23 -13.59 19.69 -2.61
N THR A 24 -12.53 19.25 -3.30
CA THR A 24 -12.63 18.24 -4.35
C THR A 24 -11.62 17.11 -4.15
N VAL A 25 -10.62 17.02 -5.03
CA VAL A 25 -9.65 15.89 -5.04
C VAL A 25 -8.68 15.96 -3.86
N ALA A 26 -8.31 17.17 -3.41
CA ALA A 26 -7.43 17.34 -2.26
C ALA A 26 -8.11 17.02 -0.91
N TYR A 27 -9.45 17.08 -0.84
CA TYR A 27 -10.23 16.83 0.37
C TYR A 27 -9.95 15.45 0.98
N GLN A 28 -9.94 14.42 0.16
CA GLN A 28 -9.69 13.04 0.61
C GLN A 28 -8.30 12.87 1.21
N GLN A 29 -7.28 13.42 0.57
CA GLN A 29 -5.89 13.31 1.01
C GLN A 29 -5.63 14.12 2.28
N THR A 30 -6.19 15.32 2.38
CA THR A 30 -6.09 16.16 3.58
C THR A 30 -6.76 15.49 4.78
N ASN A 31 -7.95 14.91 4.57
CA ASN A 31 -8.65 14.16 5.61
C ASN A 31 -7.89 12.89 6.03
N ALA A 32 -7.26 12.19 5.08
CA ALA A 32 -6.40 11.04 5.37
C ALA A 32 -5.22 11.43 6.26
N MET A 33 -4.53 12.51 5.95
CA MET A 33 -3.43 13.02 6.78
C MET A 33 -3.90 13.44 8.18
N MET A 34 -5.05 14.13 8.29
CA MET A 34 -5.62 14.50 9.59
C MET A 34 -5.98 13.27 10.42
N ALA A 35 -6.56 12.24 9.80
CA ALA A 35 -6.92 11.01 10.49
C ALA A 35 -5.68 10.26 11.00
N ILE A 36 -4.63 10.10 10.16
CA ILE A 36 -3.36 9.51 10.60
C ILE A 36 -2.78 10.29 11.79
N GLY A 37 -2.73 11.63 11.68
CA GLY A 37 -2.21 12.50 12.76
C GLY A 37 -3.02 12.40 14.05
N SER A 38 -4.32 12.17 13.95
CA SER A 38 -5.22 12.02 15.11
C SER A 38 -4.99 10.73 15.91
N GLY A 39 -4.37 9.70 15.30
CA GLY A 39 -4.05 8.43 15.94
C GLY A 39 -2.88 8.50 16.92
N GLN A 40 -2.03 9.52 16.85
CA GLN A 40 -0.86 9.70 17.71
C GLN A 40 0.06 8.44 17.73
N LEU A 41 0.66 8.10 18.89
CA LEU A 41 1.57 6.96 19.03
C LEU A 41 0.84 5.61 19.10
N TRP A 42 -0.27 5.52 19.84
CA TRP A 42 -0.94 4.27 20.18
C TRP A 42 -2.29 4.06 19.51
N GLY A 43 -2.78 5.04 18.76
CA GLY A 43 -4.07 5.01 18.10
C GLY A 43 -5.24 5.32 19.05
N LYS A 44 -6.41 5.51 18.43
CA LYS A 44 -7.68 5.74 19.15
C LYS A 44 -8.32 4.45 19.67
N GLY A 45 -7.76 3.29 19.33
CA GLY A 45 -8.31 1.98 19.61
C GLY A 45 -9.23 1.47 18.49
N LEU A 46 -9.33 0.14 18.43
CA LEU A 46 -10.17 -0.55 17.46
C LEU A 46 -11.66 -0.21 17.71
N ASN A 47 -12.35 0.15 16.63
CA ASN A 47 -13.80 0.40 16.68
C ASN A 47 -14.25 1.69 17.38
N ASN A 48 -13.39 2.68 17.56
CA ASN A 48 -13.77 3.97 18.13
C ASN A 48 -14.40 4.86 17.04
N THR A 49 -15.72 4.72 16.87
CA THR A 49 -16.48 5.17 15.70
C THR A 49 -16.87 6.64 15.68
N MET A 50 -16.58 7.43 16.72
CA MET A 50 -17.15 8.80 16.80
C MET A 50 -16.61 9.80 15.77
N LEU A 51 -15.40 9.59 15.22
CA LEU A 51 -14.81 10.44 14.18
C LEU A 51 -13.99 9.61 13.17
N SER A 52 -14.31 8.33 13.00
CA SER A 52 -13.53 7.41 12.19
C SER A 52 -13.76 7.65 10.70
N VAL A 53 -12.68 7.60 9.96
CA VAL A 53 -12.65 7.51 8.49
C VAL A 53 -13.57 6.39 7.98
N LYS A 54 -13.77 5.34 8.79
CA LYS A 54 -14.62 4.18 8.52
C LYS A 54 -16.12 4.52 8.34
N ASN A 55 -16.57 5.65 8.87
CA ASN A 55 -17.97 6.08 8.71
C ASN A 55 -18.27 6.76 7.36
N GLY A 56 -17.31 6.77 6.42
CA GLY A 56 -17.52 7.22 5.04
C GLY A 56 -17.73 8.72 4.83
N ASN A 57 -17.80 9.50 5.92
CA ASN A 57 -18.09 10.94 5.83
C ASN A 57 -16.86 11.79 5.47
N PHE A 58 -15.64 11.25 5.63
CA PHE A 58 -14.40 12.02 5.46
C PHE A 58 -13.52 11.56 4.31
N VAL A 59 -13.54 10.27 3.97
CA VAL A 59 -12.74 9.71 2.87
C VAL A 59 -13.61 8.76 2.06
N SER A 60 -13.66 8.93 0.75
CA SER A 60 -14.33 7.99 -0.17
C SER A 60 -13.43 6.77 -0.35
N GLU A 61 -14.00 5.56 -0.30
CA GLU A 61 -13.28 4.29 -0.46
C GLU A 61 -12.12 4.09 0.55
N PRO A 62 -12.33 4.27 1.86
CA PRO A 62 -11.24 4.17 2.83
C PRO A 62 -10.69 2.74 2.96
N GLU A 63 -11.48 1.73 2.63
CA GLU A 63 -11.11 0.32 2.75
C GLU A 63 -10.22 -0.18 1.59
N THR A 64 -10.15 0.56 0.49
CA THR A 64 -9.35 0.21 -0.68
C THR A 64 -8.05 1.00 -0.75
N ASP A 65 -8.13 2.28 -1.11
CA ASP A 65 -6.97 3.09 -1.44
C ASP A 65 -6.32 3.75 -0.21
N PHE A 66 -7.11 4.01 0.84
CA PHE A 66 -6.69 4.71 2.05
C PHE A 66 -6.72 3.84 3.30
N ILE A 67 -6.56 2.52 3.16
CA ILE A 67 -6.56 1.60 4.31
C ILE A 67 -5.47 1.93 5.33
N PHE A 68 -4.32 2.41 4.88
CA PHE A 68 -3.23 2.85 5.75
C PHE A 68 -3.66 3.98 6.70
N THR A 69 -4.62 4.80 6.28
CA THR A 69 -5.21 5.85 7.11
C THR A 69 -5.97 5.27 8.29
N ILE A 70 -6.75 4.21 8.06
CA ILE A 70 -7.47 3.49 9.13
C ILE A 70 -6.47 2.88 10.11
N VAL A 71 -5.43 2.23 9.61
CA VAL A 71 -4.35 1.68 10.46
C VAL A 71 -3.71 2.78 11.31
N GLY A 72 -3.39 3.94 10.71
CA GLY A 72 -2.82 5.08 11.42
C GLY A 72 -3.75 5.67 12.47
N GLU A 73 -5.06 5.73 12.22
CA GLU A 73 -6.05 6.25 13.15
C GLU A 73 -6.32 5.28 14.32
N GLU A 74 -6.56 3.99 14.01
CA GLU A 74 -6.95 2.98 15.02
C GLU A 74 -5.77 2.47 15.84
N MET A 75 -4.61 2.20 15.20
CA MET A 75 -3.42 1.61 15.81
C MET A 75 -2.27 2.60 16.01
N GLY A 76 -2.43 3.84 15.56
CA GLY A 76 -1.44 4.90 15.70
C GLY A 76 -0.16 4.66 14.91
N PHE A 77 0.86 5.43 15.26
CA PHE A 77 2.18 5.33 14.66
C PHE A 77 2.81 3.94 14.80
N ALA A 78 2.63 3.28 15.94
CA ALA A 78 3.14 1.93 16.19
C ALA A 78 2.53 0.90 15.23
N GLY A 79 1.22 0.97 14.98
CA GLY A 79 0.53 0.12 14.01
C GLY A 79 1.00 0.37 12.58
N GLY A 80 1.11 1.64 12.18
CA GLY A 80 1.65 2.02 10.88
C GLY A 80 3.07 1.47 10.65
N CYS A 81 3.96 1.66 11.61
CA CYS A 81 5.32 1.09 11.56
C CYS A 81 5.32 -0.43 11.43
N THR A 82 4.46 -1.11 12.18
CA THR A 82 4.35 -2.57 12.11
C THR A 82 3.98 -3.04 10.71
N VAL A 83 2.98 -2.43 10.08
CA VAL A 83 2.57 -2.75 8.70
C VAL A 83 3.71 -2.49 7.71
N VAL A 84 4.41 -1.35 7.82
CA VAL A 84 5.55 -1.02 6.96
C VAL A 84 6.66 -2.07 7.10
N ILE A 85 7.03 -2.45 8.34
CA ILE A 85 8.06 -3.45 8.60
C ILE A 85 7.67 -4.81 8.02
N LEU A 86 6.43 -5.25 8.19
CA LEU A 86 5.95 -6.53 7.64
C LEU A 86 6.01 -6.55 6.11
N LEU A 87 5.55 -5.51 5.43
CA LEU A 87 5.61 -5.39 3.97
C LEU A 87 7.07 -5.35 3.46
N PHE A 88 7.94 -4.66 4.19
CA PHE A 88 9.36 -4.64 3.90
C PHE A 88 10.01 -6.02 4.05
N LEU A 89 9.69 -6.76 5.10
CA LEU A 89 10.17 -8.13 5.30
C LEU A 89 9.70 -9.07 4.20
N ILE A 90 8.44 -8.98 3.76
CA ILE A 90 7.93 -9.75 2.62
C ILE A 90 8.73 -9.43 1.36
N THR A 91 8.97 -8.15 1.08
CA THR A 91 9.76 -7.71 -0.07
C THR A 91 11.18 -8.26 -0.02
N LEU A 92 11.85 -8.19 1.15
CA LEU A 92 13.20 -8.74 1.35
C LEU A 92 13.25 -10.26 1.15
N GLU A 93 12.25 -11.00 1.66
CA GLU A 93 12.18 -12.44 1.43
C GLU A 93 11.99 -12.80 -0.04
N CYS A 94 11.17 -12.07 -0.79
CA CYS A 94 11.06 -12.26 -2.23
C CYS A 94 12.39 -12.02 -2.95
N LEU A 95 13.15 -10.98 -2.57
CA LEU A 95 14.51 -10.73 -3.09
C LEU A 95 15.50 -11.83 -2.71
N ASN A 96 15.42 -12.36 -1.49
CA ASN A 96 16.25 -13.49 -1.06
C ASN A 96 15.97 -14.74 -1.89
N VAL A 97 14.70 -15.01 -2.21
CA VAL A 97 14.32 -16.12 -3.09
C VAL A 97 14.84 -15.87 -4.50
N ALA A 98 14.70 -14.67 -5.03
CA ALA A 98 15.23 -14.31 -6.35
C ALA A 98 16.73 -14.55 -6.48
N ARG A 99 17.50 -14.18 -5.44
CA ARG A 99 18.97 -14.38 -5.41
C ARG A 99 19.39 -15.85 -5.35
N LYS A 100 18.53 -16.72 -4.80
CA LYS A 100 18.80 -18.16 -4.63
C LYS A 100 18.12 -19.03 -5.68
N ALA A 101 17.37 -18.45 -6.61
CA ALA A 101 16.65 -19.17 -7.65
C ALA A 101 17.64 -19.93 -8.55
N LYS A 102 17.22 -21.11 -9.02
CA LYS A 102 18.04 -22.00 -9.86
C LYS A 102 18.20 -21.51 -11.29
N ASP A 103 17.16 -20.89 -11.78
CA ASP A 103 16.98 -20.54 -13.19
C ASP A 103 16.59 -19.05 -13.31
N LEU A 104 16.88 -18.51 -14.47
CA LEU A 104 16.60 -17.11 -14.77
C LEU A 104 15.10 -16.78 -14.64
N ALA A 105 14.24 -17.71 -15.03
CA ALA A 105 12.79 -17.53 -14.92
C ALA A 105 12.34 -17.35 -13.47
N GLY A 106 12.82 -18.21 -12.55
CA GLY A 106 12.55 -18.09 -11.13
C GLY A 106 13.08 -16.77 -10.53
N THR A 107 14.29 -16.35 -10.94
CA THR A 107 14.85 -15.05 -10.53
C THR A 107 13.97 -13.89 -11.01
N CYS A 108 13.55 -13.89 -12.29
CA CYS A 108 12.69 -12.83 -12.83
C CYS A 108 11.33 -12.76 -12.14
N ILE A 109 10.68 -13.91 -11.88
CA ILE A 109 9.38 -13.96 -11.22
C ILE A 109 9.49 -13.46 -9.77
N ALA A 110 10.46 -13.96 -9.01
CA ALA A 110 10.61 -13.58 -7.61
C ALA A 110 11.02 -12.10 -7.45
N SER A 111 11.89 -11.57 -8.32
CA SER A 111 12.25 -10.15 -8.33
C SER A 111 11.09 -9.26 -8.78
N GLY A 112 10.29 -9.71 -9.76
CA GLY A 112 9.09 -9.02 -10.19
C GLY A 112 8.05 -8.90 -9.06
N MET A 113 7.83 -9.98 -8.30
CA MET A 113 6.95 -9.95 -7.13
C MET A 113 7.48 -9.05 -6.02
N ALA A 114 8.79 -9.06 -5.76
CA ALA A 114 9.40 -8.14 -4.80
C ALA A 114 9.21 -6.67 -5.22
N ALA A 115 9.43 -6.36 -6.48
CA ALA A 115 9.23 -5.02 -7.03
C ALA A 115 7.76 -4.59 -6.95
N LEU A 116 6.83 -5.48 -7.28
CA LEU A 116 5.40 -5.22 -7.23
C LEU A 116 4.95 -4.89 -5.80
N VAL A 117 5.25 -5.76 -4.82
CA VAL A 117 4.87 -5.55 -3.41
C VAL A 117 5.54 -4.30 -2.85
N GLY A 118 6.84 -4.13 -3.08
CA GLY A 118 7.60 -2.98 -2.55
C GLY A 118 7.12 -1.66 -3.14
N PHE A 119 6.93 -1.59 -4.46
CA PHE A 119 6.52 -0.36 -5.12
C PHE A 119 5.07 0.01 -4.81
N GLN A 120 4.14 -0.94 -4.83
CA GLN A 120 2.74 -0.68 -4.46
C GLN A 120 2.63 -0.20 -3.01
N SER A 121 3.35 -0.84 -2.08
CA SER A 121 3.38 -0.41 -0.66
C SER A 121 3.92 1.01 -0.51
N PHE A 122 5.03 1.32 -1.17
CA PHE A 122 5.63 2.66 -1.14
C PHE A 122 4.67 3.72 -1.68
N VAL A 123 4.07 3.48 -2.86
CA VAL A 123 3.16 4.44 -3.50
C VAL A 123 1.92 4.66 -2.64
N ASN A 124 1.28 3.60 -2.13
CA ASN A 124 0.08 3.75 -1.28
C ASN A 124 0.36 4.55 -0.01
N ILE A 125 1.45 4.21 0.71
CA ILE A 125 1.83 4.92 1.94
C ILE A 125 2.19 6.38 1.64
N ALA A 126 2.92 6.64 0.54
CA ALA A 126 3.29 7.99 0.12
C ALA A 126 2.07 8.83 -0.26
N VAL A 127 1.04 8.23 -0.87
CA VAL A 127 -0.26 8.89 -1.14
C VAL A 127 -1.00 9.19 0.16
N ALA A 128 -1.10 8.23 1.08
CA ALA A 128 -1.80 8.40 2.36
C ALA A 128 -1.15 9.47 3.24
N THR A 129 0.18 9.61 3.15
CA THR A 129 0.96 10.63 3.89
C THR A 129 1.11 11.97 3.14
N GLY A 130 0.50 12.13 1.98
CA GLY A 130 0.55 13.38 1.21
C GLY A 130 1.82 13.62 0.40
N MET A 131 2.77 12.67 0.39
CA MET A 131 4.03 12.79 -0.36
C MET A 131 3.86 12.64 -1.87
N LEU A 132 2.83 11.91 -2.31
CA LEU A 132 2.49 11.71 -3.72
C LEU A 132 1.02 12.06 -3.98
N PRO A 133 0.68 12.45 -5.23
CA PRO A 133 -0.72 12.66 -5.62
C PRO A 133 -1.50 11.34 -5.55
N ASN A 134 -2.81 11.43 -5.30
CA ASN A 134 -3.67 10.25 -5.22
C ASN A 134 -3.65 9.43 -6.53
N THR A 135 -3.22 8.17 -6.44
CA THR A 135 -3.06 7.25 -7.58
C THR A 135 -4.10 6.13 -7.61
N GLY A 136 -4.81 5.86 -6.50
CA GLY A 136 -5.77 4.77 -6.42
C GLY A 136 -5.12 3.37 -6.44
N VAL A 137 -3.90 3.23 -5.93
CA VAL A 137 -3.19 1.94 -5.85
C VAL A 137 -3.42 1.33 -4.48
N PRO A 138 -3.98 0.09 -4.39
CA PRO A 138 -4.25 -0.55 -3.10
C PRO A 138 -2.96 -0.99 -2.39
N LEU A 139 -3.00 -1.03 -1.05
CA LEU A 139 -1.90 -1.55 -0.23
C LEU A 139 -1.88 -3.08 -0.28
N PRO A 140 -0.77 -3.73 -0.71
CA PRO A 140 -0.69 -5.18 -0.82
C PRO A 140 -1.04 -5.90 0.49
N PHE A 141 -1.85 -6.95 0.41
CA PHE A 141 -2.30 -7.82 1.50
C PHE A 141 -3.17 -7.15 2.58
N VAL A 142 -3.27 -5.84 2.60
CA VAL A 142 -4.00 -5.08 3.63
C VAL A 142 -5.29 -4.49 3.09
N SER A 143 -5.27 -3.96 1.86
CA SER A 143 -6.46 -3.36 1.23
C SER A 143 -7.51 -4.39 0.86
N TYR A 144 -8.78 -4.00 1.00
CA TYR A 144 -9.92 -4.79 0.57
C TYR A 144 -10.05 -4.72 -0.96
N GLY A 145 -9.67 -5.81 -1.64
CA GLY A 145 -9.80 -5.95 -3.09
C GLY A 145 -9.63 -7.40 -3.51
N LEU A 146 -10.74 -8.11 -3.77
CA LEU A 146 -10.73 -9.54 -4.08
C LEU A 146 -9.76 -9.90 -5.22
N THR A 147 -9.81 -9.17 -6.33
CA THR A 147 -8.97 -9.43 -7.51
C THR A 147 -7.50 -9.18 -7.23
N SER A 148 -7.19 -8.11 -6.52
CA SER A 148 -5.82 -7.75 -6.11
C SER A 148 -5.24 -8.79 -5.15
N LEU A 149 -6.00 -9.19 -4.13
CA LEU A 149 -5.57 -10.21 -3.16
C LEU A 149 -5.33 -11.56 -3.82
N VAL A 150 -6.27 -12.03 -4.66
CA VAL A 150 -6.12 -13.33 -5.36
C VAL A 150 -4.86 -13.33 -6.22
N SER A 151 -4.60 -12.27 -7.00
CA SER A 151 -3.41 -12.18 -7.84
C SER A 151 -2.11 -12.16 -7.02
N LEU A 152 -2.10 -11.44 -5.88
CA LEU A 152 -0.95 -11.42 -4.98
C LEU A 152 -0.68 -12.80 -4.34
N TYR A 153 -1.73 -13.51 -3.87
CA TYR A 153 -1.57 -14.85 -3.30
C TYR A 153 -1.10 -15.87 -4.33
N ILE A 154 -1.58 -15.82 -5.58
CA ILE A 154 -1.08 -16.67 -6.66
C ILE A 154 0.40 -16.38 -6.91
N GLY A 155 0.78 -15.11 -7.03
CA GLY A 155 2.17 -14.72 -7.22
C GLY A 155 3.08 -15.18 -6.07
N MET A 156 2.64 -15.01 -4.83
CA MET A 156 3.39 -15.49 -3.65
C MET A 156 3.48 -17.02 -3.60
N GLY A 157 2.43 -17.73 -4.01
CA GLY A 157 2.48 -19.20 -4.14
C GLY A 157 3.56 -19.66 -5.12
N ILE A 158 3.72 -18.97 -6.24
CA ILE A 158 4.80 -19.26 -7.21
C ILE A 158 6.17 -18.98 -6.58
N VAL A 159 6.35 -17.85 -5.89
CA VAL A 159 7.61 -17.51 -5.20
C VAL A 159 7.97 -18.56 -4.15
N LEU A 160 7.00 -19.04 -3.36
CA LEU A 160 7.22 -20.11 -2.39
C LEU A 160 7.62 -21.42 -3.06
N ASN A 161 7.02 -21.79 -4.19
CA ASN A 161 7.41 -22.97 -4.97
C ASN A 161 8.87 -22.85 -5.46
N ILE A 162 9.27 -21.71 -5.98
CA ILE A 162 10.67 -21.44 -6.39
C ILE A 162 11.61 -21.69 -5.21
N ARG A 163 11.28 -21.18 -4.02
CA ARG A 163 12.08 -21.40 -2.80
C ARG A 163 12.21 -22.87 -2.44
N LEU A 164 11.11 -23.64 -2.48
CA LEU A 164 11.12 -25.08 -2.18
C LEU A 164 12.02 -25.86 -3.14
N GLN A 165 12.02 -25.51 -4.42
CA GLN A 165 12.91 -26.14 -5.41
C GLN A 165 14.39 -25.83 -5.15
N CYS A 166 14.71 -24.66 -4.60
CA CYS A 166 16.08 -24.31 -4.21
C CYS A 166 16.56 -25.14 -3.02
N VAL A 167 15.72 -25.29 -1.99
CA VAL A 167 16.06 -26.05 -0.77
C VAL A 167 16.25 -27.54 -1.07
N ARG A 168 15.40 -28.13 -1.93
CA ARG A 168 15.49 -29.55 -2.31
C ARG A 168 16.79 -29.95 -2.98
N LYS A 169 17.44 -29.00 -3.69
CA LYS A 169 18.76 -29.25 -4.32
C LYS A 169 19.92 -29.23 -3.32
N TYR A 170 19.76 -28.60 -2.17
CA TYR A 170 20.83 -28.53 -1.16
C TYR A 170 20.91 -29.79 -0.29
N ASN A 171 19.83 -30.57 -0.24
CA ASN A 171 19.71 -31.79 0.57
C ASN A 171 19.92 -33.09 -0.24
N ASN A 172 20.18 -33.02 -1.55
CA ASN A 172 20.60 -34.12 -2.43
C ASN A 172 22.04 -33.87 -2.92
#